data_3774b2344e01c23c70d226a1cc41e2b9
#
_entry.id   3774b2344e01c23c70d226a1cc41e2b9
#
_cell.length_a   1.000
_cell.length_b   1.000
_cell.length_c   1.000
_cell.angle_alpha   90.00
_cell.angle_beta   90.00
_cell.angle_gamma   90.00
#
_symmetry.space_group_name_H-M   'P 1'
#
loop_
_entity.id
_entity.type
_entity.pdbx_description
1 polymer ?
#
loop_
_entity_poly.entity_id
_entity_poly.type
_entity_poly.pdbx_seq_one_letter_code
_entity_poly.pdbx_strand_id
1 'polypeptide(L)' 'QEDDTPAEKRYRVQTGAYRNWAYAENLLRRLQSQNFPAYILLEDGLYKVQVGAYRKLDNAVQMEKTLRDQGYSTFLAM' A
#
# COMPACT_ATOMS: atom_id res chain seq x y z
N GLN A 1 -9.05 -15.36 -10.34
CA GLN A 1 -8.68 -14.37 -9.34
C GLN A 1 -9.09 -13.00 -9.81
N GLU A 2 -9.94 -12.36 -9.06
CA GLU A 2 -10.48 -11.09 -9.55
C GLU A 2 -9.42 -9.99 -9.64
N ASP A 3 -8.32 -10.12 -8.90
CA ASP A 3 -7.27 -9.12 -8.89
C ASP A 3 -6.21 -9.35 -9.95
N ASP A 4 -6.43 -10.29 -10.82
CA ASP A 4 -5.46 -10.59 -11.86
C ASP A 4 -5.60 -9.71 -13.08
N THR A 5 -6.59 -8.86 -13.13
CA THR A 5 -6.84 -8.02 -14.30
C THR A 5 -5.71 -7.02 -14.46
N PRO A 6 -4.91 -7.15 -15.51
CA PRO A 6 -3.77 -6.25 -15.67
C PRO A 6 -4.20 -4.86 -16.09
N ALA A 7 -3.45 -3.88 -15.66
CA ALA A 7 -3.63 -2.50 -16.09
C ALA A 7 -4.99 -1.92 -15.77
N GLU A 8 -5.82 -2.66 -15.08
CA GLU A 8 -7.12 -2.13 -14.72
C GLU A 8 -6.99 -1.20 -13.55
N LYS A 9 -7.99 -0.36 -13.41
CA LYS A 9 -8.02 0.54 -12.27
C LYS A 9 -8.11 -0.26 -11.00
N ARG A 10 -7.21 0.01 -10.10
CA ARG A 10 -7.19 -0.62 -8.80
C ARG A 10 -7.04 0.44 -7.75
N TYR A 11 -7.67 0.18 -6.62
CA TYR A 11 -7.54 1.04 -5.46
C TYR A 11 -6.36 0.52 -4.67
N ARG A 12 -5.29 1.31 -4.63
CA ARG A 12 -4.08 0.93 -3.90
C ARG A 12 -4.03 1.73 -2.60
N VAL A 13 -3.78 1.03 -1.52
CA VAL A 13 -3.69 1.66 -0.22
C VAL A 13 -2.24 2.05 0.02
N GLN A 14 -1.97 3.33 0.15
CA GLN A 14 -0.61 3.83 0.32
C GLN A 14 -0.43 4.32 1.74
N THR A 15 0.71 3.97 2.35
CA THR A 15 0.99 4.34 3.73
C THR A 15 2.18 5.28 3.84
N GLY A 16 2.93 5.47 2.77
CA GLY A 16 4.05 6.38 2.82
C GLY A 16 4.70 6.55 1.45
N ALA A 17 5.47 7.61 1.31
CA ALA A 17 6.21 7.86 0.09
C ALA A 17 7.49 8.56 0.50
N TYR A 18 8.63 8.05 0.03
CA TYR A 18 9.94 8.52 0.47
C TYR A 18 10.89 8.66 -0.70
N ARG A 19 11.73 9.65 -0.64
CA ARG A 19 12.82 9.77 -1.61
C ARG A 19 13.96 8.83 -1.28
N ASN A 20 14.09 8.47 -0.02
CA ASN A 20 15.18 7.63 0.47
C ASN A 20 14.68 6.21 0.64
N TRP A 21 15.35 5.29 -0.04
CA TRP A 21 14.99 3.87 0.01
C TRP A 21 14.95 3.33 1.44
N ALA A 22 15.90 3.75 2.28
CA ALA A 22 16.00 3.18 3.61
C ALA A 22 14.73 3.40 4.43
N TYR A 23 14.11 4.57 4.31
CA TYR A 23 12.88 4.84 5.03
C TYR A 23 11.74 3.98 4.52
N ALA A 24 11.66 3.84 3.19
CA ALA A 24 10.62 3.00 2.60
C ALA A 24 10.81 1.55 3.03
N GLU A 25 12.04 1.08 3.03
CA GLU A 25 12.33 -0.29 3.42
C GLU A 25 11.98 -0.56 4.87
N ASN A 26 12.28 0.38 5.75
CA ASN A 26 11.93 0.20 7.16
C ASN A 26 10.43 0.04 7.34
N LEU A 27 9.66 0.87 6.66
CA LEU A 27 8.20 0.76 6.73
C LEU A 27 7.72 -0.55 6.13
N LEU A 28 8.30 -0.93 5.00
CA LEU A 28 7.95 -2.18 4.34
C LEU A 28 8.15 -3.36 5.28
N ARG A 29 9.31 -3.42 5.93
CA ARG A 29 9.62 -4.54 6.82
C ARG A 29 8.68 -4.59 8.00
N ARG A 30 8.32 -3.43 8.54
CA ARG A 30 7.38 -3.39 9.66
C ARG A 30 6.03 -3.95 9.24
N LEU A 31 5.55 -3.52 8.07
CA LEU A 31 4.26 -3.99 7.56
C LEU A 31 4.29 -5.49 7.30
N GLN A 32 5.38 -5.96 6.68
CA GLN A 32 5.49 -7.38 6.38
C GLN A 32 5.57 -8.23 7.64
N SER A 33 6.22 -7.72 8.69
CA SER A 33 6.31 -8.44 9.95
C SER A 33 4.94 -8.58 10.62
N GLN A 34 4.00 -7.74 10.25
CA GLN A 34 2.63 -7.80 10.74
C GLN A 34 1.70 -8.49 9.75
N ASN A 35 2.28 -9.15 8.75
CA ASN A 35 1.55 -9.94 7.75
C ASN A 35 0.68 -9.12 6.82
N PHE A 36 1.04 -7.86 6.61
CA PHE A 36 0.37 -7.06 5.59
C PHE A 36 1.01 -7.32 4.23
N PRO A 37 0.21 -7.33 3.15
CA PRO A 37 0.73 -7.56 1.80
C PRO A 37 1.33 -6.26 1.24
N ALA A 38 2.42 -5.82 1.83
CA ALA A 38 3.06 -4.55 1.48
C ALA A 38 4.10 -4.73 0.39
N TYR A 39 4.28 -3.69 -0.41
CA TYR A 39 5.28 -3.65 -1.45
C TYR A 39 5.67 -2.21 -1.71
N ILE A 40 6.77 -2.02 -2.43
CA ILE A 40 7.24 -0.69 -2.79
C ILE A 40 7.14 -0.49 -4.29
N LEU A 41 6.60 0.66 -4.67
CA LEU A 41 6.51 1.06 -6.06
C LEU A 41 7.31 2.34 -6.23
N LEU A 42 8.29 2.32 -7.14
CA LEU A 42 9.04 3.53 -7.46
C LEU A 42 8.30 4.28 -8.56
N GLU A 43 7.88 5.50 -8.25
CA GLU A 43 7.09 6.28 -9.17
C GLU A 43 7.33 7.75 -8.89
N ASP A 44 7.60 8.51 -9.94
CA ASP A 44 7.84 9.95 -9.82
C ASP A 44 8.97 10.28 -8.86
N GLY A 45 9.98 9.43 -8.82
CA GLY A 45 11.14 9.66 -7.96
C GLY A 45 10.90 9.35 -6.50
N LEU A 46 9.77 8.72 -6.17
CA LEU A 46 9.44 8.38 -4.80
C LEU A 46 9.24 6.87 -4.66
N TYR A 47 9.72 6.35 -3.54
CA TYR A 47 9.47 4.97 -3.16
C TYR A 47 8.16 4.95 -2.38
N LYS A 48 7.11 4.52 -3.02
CA LYS A 48 5.77 4.53 -2.44
C LYS A 48 5.50 3.17 -1.81
N VAL A 49 5.19 3.18 -0.52
CA VAL A 49 4.89 1.94 0.20
C VAL A 49 3.40 1.75 0.16
N GLN A 50 2.98 0.66 -0.47
CA GLN A 50 1.57 0.37 -0.68
C GLN A 50 1.24 -0.98 -0.08
N VAL A 51 -0.01 -1.13 0.34
CA VAL A 51 -0.50 -2.34 0.98
C VAL A 51 -1.73 -2.82 0.25
N GLY A 52 -1.52 -3.77 -0.64
CA GLY A 52 -2.60 -4.33 -1.43
C GLY A 52 -3.03 -3.45 -2.59
N ALA A 53 -3.70 -4.07 -3.53
CA ALA A 53 -4.29 -3.39 -4.67
C ALA A 53 -5.62 -4.08 -4.91
N TYR A 54 -6.71 -3.31 -4.90
CA TYR A 54 -8.05 -3.88 -4.88
C TYR A 54 -8.89 -3.35 -6.02
N ARG A 55 -9.66 -4.23 -6.62
CA ARG A 55 -10.61 -3.82 -7.64
C ARG A 55 -11.85 -3.18 -7.02
N LYS A 56 -12.18 -3.58 -5.81
CA LYS A 56 -13.37 -3.07 -5.14
C LYS A 56 -12.98 -2.08 -4.07
N LEU A 57 -13.62 -0.93 -4.12
CA LEU A 57 -13.34 0.12 -3.15
C LEU A 57 -13.53 -0.35 -1.72
N ASP A 58 -14.56 -1.15 -1.47
CA ASP A 58 -14.84 -1.62 -0.12
C ASP A 58 -13.66 -2.36 0.48
N ASN A 59 -12.98 -3.18 -0.33
CA ASN A 59 -11.84 -3.93 0.16
C ASN A 59 -10.67 -3.01 0.50
N ALA A 60 -10.47 -1.97 -0.32
CA ALA A 60 -9.42 -1.01 -0.04
C ALA A 60 -9.71 -0.23 1.24
N VAL A 61 -10.96 0.16 1.43
CA VAL A 61 -11.36 0.90 2.62
C VAL A 61 -11.17 0.05 3.88
N GLN A 62 -11.46 -1.25 3.80
CA GLN A 62 -11.22 -2.14 4.92
C GLN A 62 -9.74 -2.21 5.26
N MET A 63 -8.89 -2.28 4.25
CA MET A 63 -7.45 -2.31 4.50
C MET A 63 -6.99 -1.00 5.14
N GLU A 64 -7.52 0.13 4.66
CA GLU A 64 -7.18 1.41 5.27
C GLU A 64 -7.55 1.44 6.75
N LYS A 65 -8.75 0.95 7.06
CA LYS A 65 -9.20 0.93 8.44
C LYS A 65 -8.26 0.07 9.30
N THR A 66 -7.93 -1.10 8.81
CA THR A 66 -7.03 -2.00 9.53
C THR A 66 -5.67 -1.34 9.79
N LEU A 67 -5.15 -0.67 8.78
CA LEU A 67 -3.85 0.00 8.91
C LEU A 67 -3.92 1.16 9.89
N ARG A 68 -4.97 1.96 9.80
CA ARG A 68 -5.11 3.09 10.72
C ARG A 68 -5.27 2.61 12.16
N ASP A 69 -5.95 1.49 12.36
CA ASP A 69 -6.08 0.90 13.69
C ASP A 69 -4.73 0.50 14.25
N GLN A 70 -3.76 0.23 13.40
CA GLN A 70 -2.40 -0.10 13.81
C GLN A 70 -1.50 1.13 13.90
N GLY A 71 -2.04 2.31 13.63
CA GLY A 71 -1.28 3.54 13.75
C GLY A 71 -0.65 4.05 12.47
N TYR A 72 -0.96 3.46 11.34
CA TYR A 72 -0.41 3.91 10.07
C TYR A 72 -1.28 4.97 9.42
N SER A 73 -0.65 5.88 8.70
CA SER A 73 -1.37 6.81 7.85
C SER A 73 -1.73 6.11 6.55
N THR A 74 -2.87 6.42 6.00
CA THR A 74 -3.31 5.79 4.76
C THR A 74 -3.94 6.79 3.83
N PHE A 75 -3.79 6.48 2.52
CA PHE A 75 -4.61 7.17 1.54
C PHE A 75 -4.76 6.26 0.32
N LEU A 76 -5.78 6.51 -0.47
CA LEU A 76 -6.03 5.69 -1.65
C LEU A 76 -5.36 6.29 -2.87
N ALA A 77 -4.63 5.45 -3.59
CA ALA A 77 -4.03 5.81 -4.86
C ALA A 77 -4.71 5.00 -5.95
N MET A 78 -4.96 5.64 -7.10
CA MET A 78 -5.63 4.96 -8.21
C MET A 78 -4.78 4.90 -9.46
#